data_e9ed76f60121d9bbd69558c0d30fc581
#
_entry.id   e9ed76f60121d9bbd69558c0d30fc581
#
_cell.length_a   1.000
_cell.length_b   1.000
_cell.length_c   1.000
_cell.angle_alpha   90.00
_cell.angle_beta   90.00
_cell.angle_gamma   90.00
#
_symmetry.space_group_name_H-M   'P 1'
#
loop_
_entity.id
_entity.type
_entity.pdbx_description
1 polymer ?
#
loop_
_entity_poly.entity_id
_entity_poly.type
_entity_poly.pdbx_seq_one_letter_code
_entity_poly.pdbx_strand_id
1 'polypeptide(L)'
;MNEHNIVRVRDVMTPDVKTIDRMQTVAEAIEMMRHTGVSSLIVERRNENDEFGLIVVSDIATKVIGPDKSPDRVNVYDVMTKPVITVHEDMDIRYAVRLLGHFRISRALVIDHMRPPLGIVTLRDMVLRHGQSS
;
A
#
# COMPACT_ATOMS: atom_id res chain seq x y z
N MET A 1 29.13 -19.75 4.99
CA MET A 1 28.62 -19.57 4.77
C MET A 1 27.85 -18.90 4.72
N ASN A 2 27.79 -18.48 4.63
CA ASN A 2 26.96 -17.98 4.66
C ASN A 2 25.84 -18.02 4.18
N GLU A 3 25.52 -18.61 4.68
CA GLU A 3 24.38 -18.67 4.30
C GLU A 3 23.67 -17.52 4.63
N HIS A 4 23.15 -16.76 3.74
CA HIS A 4 22.37 -15.64 3.99
C HIS A 4 20.97 -16.05 3.95
N ASN A 5 20.26 -15.84 5.02
CA ASN A 5 18.83 -16.04 5.01
C ASN A 5 18.25 -14.94 4.12
N ILE A 6 17.66 -15.34 3.04
CA ILE A 6 16.97 -14.41 2.17
C ILE A 6 15.67 -14.03 2.84
N VAL A 7 15.48 -12.75 3.05
CA VAL A 7 14.20 -12.24 3.55
C VAL A 7 13.38 -11.82 2.35
N ARG A 8 12.19 -12.37 2.23
CA ARG A 8 11.32 -12.11 1.11
C ARG A 8 10.23 -11.13 1.50
N VAL A 9 9.67 -10.48 0.51
CA VAL A 9 8.59 -9.52 0.74
C VAL A 9 7.48 -10.14 1.60
N ARG A 10 7.11 -11.39 1.31
CA ARG A 10 6.03 -12.03 2.08
C ARG A 10 6.36 -12.18 3.57
N ASP A 11 7.63 -12.17 3.93
CA ASP A 11 8.04 -12.36 5.33
C ASP A 11 7.84 -11.10 6.16
N VAL A 12 7.74 -9.95 5.51
CA VAL A 12 7.68 -8.66 6.21
C VAL A 12 6.45 -7.82 5.84
N MET A 13 5.67 -8.23 4.85
CA MET A 13 4.50 -7.47 4.43
C MET A 13 3.41 -7.50 5.49
N THR A 14 2.50 -6.55 5.39
CA THR A 14 1.26 -6.58 6.14
C THR A 14 0.24 -7.32 5.27
N PRO A 15 -0.24 -8.48 5.71
CA PRO A 15 -1.24 -9.23 4.95
C PRO A 15 -2.64 -8.68 5.20
N ASP A 16 -3.64 -9.32 4.62
CA ASP A 16 -5.04 -8.98 4.85
C ASP A 16 -5.34 -7.52 4.54
N VAL A 17 -4.94 -7.12 3.32
CA VAL A 17 -5.12 -5.75 2.89
C VAL A 17 -6.59 -5.36 2.92
N LYS A 18 -6.83 -4.11 3.27
CA LYS A 18 -8.18 -3.55 3.24
C LYS A 18 -8.34 -2.79 1.95
N THR A 19 -9.50 -2.97 1.31
CA THR A 19 -9.78 -2.33 0.03
C THR A 19 -10.97 -1.41 0.17
N ILE A 20 -11.05 -0.45 -0.73
CA ILE A 20 -12.16 0.49 -0.77
C ILE A 20 -12.49 0.77 -2.23
N ASP A 21 -13.76 1.03 -2.52
CA ASP A 21 -14.18 1.40 -3.86
C ASP A 21 -13.81 2.85 -4.11
N ARG A 22 -13.36 3.12 -5.33
CA ARG A 22 -12.90 4.47 -5.68
C ARG A 22 -14.01 5.52 -5.64
N MET A 23 -15.25 5.10 -5.73
CA MET A 23 -16.38 6.02 -5.69
C MET A 23 -16.85 6.33 -4.27
N GLN A 24 -16.30 5.66 -3.27
CA GLN A 24 -16.62 5.97 -1.89
C GLN A 24 -15.99 7.30 -1.51
N THR A 25 -16.50 7.91 -0.44
CA THR A 25 -16.01 9.21 0.00
C THR A 25 -14.74 9.05 0.84
N VAL A 26 -14.00 10.15 0.93
CA VAL A 26 -12.84 10.19 1.82
C VAL A 26 -13.27 10.01 3.27
N ALA A 27 -14.47 10.52 3.64
CA ALA A 27 -14.99 10.30 4.99
C ALA A 27 -15.13 8.82 5.30
N GLU A 28 -15.60 8.03 4.33
CA GLU A 28 -15.72 6.60 4.50
C GLU A 28 -14.35 5.94 4.60
N ALA A 29 -13.38 6.43 3.84
CA ALA A 29 -12.02 5.92 3.92
C ALA A 29 -11.41 6.20 5.30
N ILE A 30 -11.62 7.40 5.83
CA ILE A 30 -11.13 7.77 7.14
C ILE A 30 -11.74 6.86 8.21
N GLU A 31 -13.03 6.62 8.10
CA GLU A 31 -13.71 5.76 9.08
C GLU A 31 -13.16 4.34 9.04
N MET A 32 -12.94 3.82 7.84
CA MET A 32 -12.36 2.48 7.69
C MET A 32 -10.95 2.42 8.28
N MET A 33 -10.12 3.44 8.02
CA MET A 33 -8.77 3.50 8.58
C MET A 33 -8.80 3.59 10.10
N ARG A 34 -9.72 4.38 10.64
CA ARG A 34 -9.86 4.53 12.09
C ARG A 34 -10.26 3.21 12.73
N HIS A 35 -11.18 2.51 12.09
CA HIS A 35 -11.73 1.25 12.64
C HIS A 35 -10.72 0.12 12.58
N THR A 36 -9.93 0.06 11.52
CA THR A 36 -8.98 -1.04 11.30
C THR A 36 -7.57 -0.72 11.78
N GLY A 37 -7.26 0.55 12.02
CA GLY A 37 -5.93 0.95 12.47
C GLY A 37 -4.89 1.01 11.35
N VAL A 38 -5.31 0.85 10.09
CA VAL A 38 -4.35 0.92 8.97
C VAL A 38 -4.18 2.35 8.49
N SER A 39 -3.05 2.64 7.89
CA SER A 39 -2.73 3.98 7.39
C SER A 39 -2.84 4.08 5.87
N SER A 40 -3.25 3.01 5.22
CA SER A 40 -3.44 3.00 3.77
C SER A 40 -4.50 1.97 3.41
N LEU A 41 -5.19 2.24 2.29
CA LEU A 41 -6.18 1.32 1.75
C LEU A 41 -5.88 1.13 0.28
N ILE A 42 -6.11 -0.07 -0.21
CA ILE A 42 -6.00 -0.34 -1.64
C ILE A 42 -7.31 0.08 -2.27
N VAL A 43 -7.22 0.85 -3.35
CA VAL A 43 -8.40 1.27 -4.09
C VAL A 43 -8.62 0.26 -5.21
N GLU A 44 -9.80 -0.32 -5.25
CA GLU A 44 -10.11 -1.38 -6.19
C GLU A 44 -10.09 -0.85 -7.61
N ARG A 45 -9.60 -1.68 -8.53
CA ARG A 45 -9.58 -1.35 -9.95
C ARG A 45 -10.99 -1.56 -10.52
N ARG A 46 -11.27 -0.87 -11.63
CA ARG A 46 -12.59 -0.97 -12.26
C ARG A 46 -12.78 -2.29 -12.98
N ASN A 47 -11.71 -2.82 -13.55
CA ASN A 47 -11.75 -4.07 -14.32
C ASN A 47 -10.31 -4.57 -14.47
N GLU A 48 -10.15 -5.66 -15.22
CA GLU A 48 -8.84 -6.28 -15.38
C GLU A 48 -7.83 -5.41 -16.11
N ASN A 49 -8.28 -4.43 -16.85
CA ASN A 49 -7.39 -3.54 -17.59
C ASN A 49 -7.03 -2.28 -16.81
N ASP A 50 -7.60 -2.12 -15.64
CA ASP A 50 -7.34 -0.96 -14.80
C ASP A 50 -6.29 -1.34 -13.75
N GLU A 51 -5.69 -0.33 -13.15
CA GLU A 51 -4.69 -0.54 -12.11
C GLU A 51 -5.28 -0.26 -10.74
N PHE A 52 -4.79 -1.00 -9.75
CA PHE A 52 -5.14 -0.70 -8.36
C PHE A 52 -4.57 0.65 -7.98
N GLY A 53 -5.29 1.35 -7.12
CA GLY A 53 -4.80 2.59 -6.54
C GLY A 53 -4.46 2.39 -5.08
N LEU A 54 -3.95 3.44 -4.47
CA LEU A 54 -3.62 3.43 -3.06
C LEU A 54 -4.01 4.79 -2.48
N ILE A 55 -4.71 4.77 -1.35
CA ILE A 55 -5.00 6.01 -0.64
C ILE A 55 -4.34 5.91 0.73
N VAL A 56 -3.59 6.94 1.11
CA VAL A 56 -2.83 6.94 2.35
C VAL A 56 -3.23 8.13 3.22
N VAL A 57 -3.04 7.98 4.51
CA VAL A 57 -3.40 9.01 5.49
C VAL A 57 -2.73 10.34 5.16
N SER A 58 -1.46 10.32 4.75
CA SER A 58 -0.75 11.56 4.46
C SER A 58 -1.36 12.32 3.29
N ASP A 59 -1.88 11.61 2.29
CA ASP A 59 -2.54 12.27 1.15
C ASP A 59 -3.86 12.88 1.58
N ILE A 60 -4.59 12.22 2.46
CA ILE A 60 -5.83 12.79 2.99
C ILE A 60 -5.51 14.06 3.75
N ALA A 61 -4.45 14.04 4.56
CA ALA A 61 -4.05 15.21 5.33
C ALA A 61 -3.73 16.38 4.43
N THR A 62 -2.93 16.17 3.39
CA THR A 62 -2.45 17.27 2.56
C THR A 62 -3.44 17.72 1.51
N LYS A 63 -4.29 16.82 1.05
CA LYS A 63 -5.21 17.13 -0.07
C LYS A 63 -6.63 17.44 0.37
N VAL A 64 -7.01 17.05 1.57
CA VAL A 64 -8.38 17.23 2.05
C VAL A 64 -8.40 18.06 3.32
N ILE A 65 -7.72 17.62 4.37
CA ILE A 65 -7.79 18.30 5.67
C ILE A 65 -7.09 19.65 5.62
N GLY A 66 -5.86 19.69 5.07
CA GLY A 66 -5.11 20.93 4.98
C GLY A 66 -5.84 22.03 4.23
N PRO A 67 -6.37 21.75 3.04
CA PRO A 67 -7.13 22.75 2.28
C PRO A 67 -8.54 23.01 2.81
N ASP A 68 -8.92 22.35 3.89
CA ASP A 68 -10.23 22.51 4.52
C ASP A 68 -11.39 22.07 3.62
N LYS A 69 -11.17 21.00 2.87
CA LYS A 69 -12.23 20.38 2.11
C LYS A 69 -13.02 19.44 2.98
N SER A 70 -14.31 19.28 2.66
CA SER A 70 -15.15 18.37 3.43
C SER A 70 -14.91 16.93 2.98
N PRO A 71 -14.48 16.03 3.87
CA PRO A 71 -14.26 14.63 3.48
C PRO A 71 -15.51 13.94 2.92
N ASP A 72 -16.69 14.42 3.28
CA ASP A 72 -17.95 13.87 2.77
C ASP A 72 -18.16 14.17 1.29
N ARG A 73 -17.48 15.16 0.77
CA ARG A 73 -17.70 15.65 -0.59
C ARG A 73 -16.54 15.37 -1.52
N VAL A 74 -15.53 14.65 -1.05
CA VAL A 74 -14.38 14.28 -1.86
C VAL A 74 -14.40 12.77 -2.01
N ASN A 75 -14.27 12.30 -3.24
CA ASN A 75 -14.23 10.87 -3.48
C ASN A 75 -12.81 10.33 -3.35
N VAL A 76 -12.72 9.05 -3.04
CA VAL A 76 -11.42 8.37 -2.91
C VAL A 76 -10.59 8.55 -4.17
N TYR A 77 -11.20 8.45 -5.35
CA TYR A 77 -10.43 8.55 -6.59
C TYR A 77 -9.79 9.92 -6.78
N ASP A 78 -10.28 10.96 -6.13
CA ASP A 78 -9.70 12.31 -6.22
C ASP A 78 -8.39 12.42 -5.43
N VAL A 79 -8.14 11.49 -4.52
CA VAL A 79 -7.02 11.57 -3.58
C VAL A 79 -6.04 10.41 -3.75
N MET A 80 -6.50 9.32 -4.33
CA MET A 80 -5.68 8.12 -4.49
C MET A 80 -4.50 8.35 -5.43
N THR A 81 -3.48 7.51 -5.30
CA THR A 81 -2.33 7.48 -6.20
C THR A 81 -2.49 6.32 -7.17
N LYS A 82 -2.26 6.56 -8.46
CA LYS A 82 -2.27 5.56 -9.53
C LYS A 82 -1.27 5.97 -10.60
N PRO A 83 -0.58 5.03 -11.21
CA PRO A 83 -0.54 3.61 -10.86
C PRO A 83 0.25 3.38 -9.59
N VAL A 84 -0.04 2.27 -8.91
CA VAL A 84 0.70 1.89 -7.73
C VAL A 84 1.79 0.90 -8.13
N ILE A 85 2.93 0.95 -7.45
CA ILE A 85 4.00 -0.02 -7.70
C ILE A 85 3.63 -1.34 -7.05
N THR A 86 3.87 -2.43 -7.77
CA THR A 86 3.63 -3.77 -7.26
C THR A 86 4.94 -4.54 -7.17
N VAL A 87 5.03 -5.43 -6.21
CA VAL A 87 6.17 -6.33 -6.07
C VAL A 87 5.63 -7.74 -5.82
N HIS A 88 6.39 -8.72 -6.27
CA HIS A 88 6.00 -10.11 -6.07
C HIS A 88 6.34 -10.55 -4.65
N GLU A 89 5.50 -11.39 -4.08
CA GLU A 89 5.70 -11.84 -2.70
C GLU A 89 7.01 -12.59 -2.48
N ASP A 90 7.54 -13.20 -3.52
CA ASP A 90 8.80 -13.95 -3.43
C ASP A 90 10.04 -13.09 -3.61
N MET A 91 9.87 -11.83 -3.91
CA MET A 91 11.01 -10.94 -4.15
C MET A 91 11.83 -10.76 -2.88
N ASP A 92 13.16 -10.81 -3.04
CA ASP A 92 14.09 -10.48 -1.96
C ASP A 92 13.89 -9.01 -1.61
N ILE A 93 13.80 -8.69 -0.33
CA ILE A 93 13.51 -7.32 0.09
C ILE A 93 14.57 -6.33 -0.39
N ARG A 94 15.81 -6.78 -0.63
CA ARG A 94 16.85 -5.89 -1.16
C ARG A 94 16.44 -5.31 -2.50
N TYR A 95 15.84 -6.12 -3.35
CA TYR A 95 15.38 -5.65 -4.65
C TYR A 95 14.14 -4.78 -4.52
N ALA A 96 13.25 -5.12 -3.60
CA ALA A 96 12.07 -4.30 -3.36
C ALA A 96 12.46 -2.91 -2.86
N VAL A 97 13.43 -2.84 -1.93
CA VAL A 97 13.92 -1.55 -1.43
C VAL A 97 14.51 -0.73 -2.56
N ARG A 98 15.32 -1.35 -3.42
CA ARG A 98 15.91 -0.64 -4.55
C ARG A 98 14.85 -0.11 -5.50
N LEU A 99 13.82 -0.91 -5.75
CA LEU A 99 12.73 -0.51 -6.62
C LEU A 99 11.97 0.69 -6.05
N LEU A 100 11.61 0.63 -4.79
CA LEU A 100 10.90 1.73 -4.15
C LEU A 100 11.77 2.99 -4.09
N GLY A 101 13.06 2.82 -3.81
CA GLY A 101 13.98 3.94 -3.79
C GLY A 101 14.13 4.59 -5.14
N HIS A 102 14.17 3.79 -6.20
CA HIS A 102 14.26 4.30 -7.56
C HIS A 102 13.08 5.22 -7.90
N PHE A 103 11.89 4.86 -7.47
CA PHE A 103 10.69 5.64 -7.75
C PHE A 103 10.36 6.64 -6.63
N ARG A 104 11.17 6.69 -5.58
CA ARG A 104 10.99 7.61 -4.46
C ARG A 104 9.64 7.44 -3.80
N ILE A 105 9.24 6.19 -3.61
CA ILE A 105 8.00 5.86 -2.93
C ILE A 105 8.32 5.00 -1.71
N SER A 106 7.38 4.91 -0.79
CA SER A 106 7.63 4.28 0.49
C SER A 106 6.90 2.94 0.66
N ARG A 107 6.02 2.58 -0.26
CA ARG A 107 5.25 1.34 -0.12
C ARG A 107 4.83 0.79 -1.46
N ALA A 108 4.52 -0.49 -1.49
CA ALA A 108 4.10 -1.18 -2.70
C ALA A 108 3.03 -2.21 -2.38
N LEU A 109 2.23 -2.54 -3.37
CA LEU A 109 1.30 -3.65 -3.26
C LEU A 109 2.08 -4.95 -3.48
N VAL A 110 1.73 -5.95 -2.71
CA VAL A 110 2.33 -7.27 -2.87
C VAL A 110 1.33 -8.15 -3.61
N ILE A 111 1.78 -8.76 -4.68
CA ILE A 111 0.93 -9.56 -5.55
C ILE A 111 1.54 -10.94 -5.77
N ASP A 112 0.71 -11.86 -6.25
CA ASP A 112 1.22 -13.00 -6.98
C ASP A 112 0.54 -12.97 -8.35
N HIS A 113 0.82 -13.94 -9.19
CA HIS A 113 0.40 -13.85 -10.59
C HIS A 113 -1.09 -14.02 -10.81
N MET A 114 -1.81 -14.60 -9.88
CA MET A 114 -3.14 -15.11 -10.14
C MET A 114 -4.22 -14.50 -9.25
N ARG A 115 -3.88 -13.64 -8.32
CA ARG A 115 -4.82 -13.23 -7.28
C ARG A 115 -4.84 -11.74 -7.07
N PRO A 116 -5.89 -11.27 -6.35
CA PRO A 116 -5.89 -9.89 -5.86
C PRO A 116 -4.66 -9.63 -5.00
N PRO A 117 -4.39 -8.38 -4.68
CA PRO A 117 -3.24 -8.06 -3.84
C PRO A 117 -3.23 -8.84 -2.54
N LEU A 118 -2.06 -9.35 -2.18
CA LEU A 118 -1.88 -10.17 -0.98
C LEU A 118 -1.58 -9.34 0.25
N GLY A 119 -0.98 -8.17 0.07
CA GLY A 119 -0.57 -7.35 1.19
C GLY A 119 0.02 -6.04 0.74
N ILE A 120 0.52 -5.29 1.69
CA ILE A 120 1.26 -4.05 1.45
C ILE A 120 2.60 -4.19 2.15
N VAL A 121 3.67 -3.78 1.49
CA VAL A 121 4.99 -3.75 2.10
C VAL A 121 5.50 -2.30 2.07
N THR A 122 6.12 -1.87 3.16
CA THR A 122 6.66 -0.52 3.27
C THR A 122 8.17 -0.59 3.48
N LEU A 123 8.86 0.52 3.17
CA LEU A 123 10.27 0.63 3.50
C LEU A 123 10.49 0.42 4.99
N ARG A 124 9.59 0.96 5.82
CA ARG A 124 9.68 0.81 7.26
C ARG A 124 9.67 -0.68 7.65
N ASP A 125 8.75 -1.45 7.10
CA ASP A 125 8.68 -2.88 7.40
C ASP A 125 9.93 -3.61 6.97
N MET A 126 10.46 -3.28 5.81
CA MET A 126 11.65 -3.94 5.30
C MET A 126 12.88 -3.63 6.15
N VAL A 127 12.97 -2.41 6.65
CA VAL A 127 14.08 -2.02 7.52
C VAL A 127 13.93 -2.64 8.92
N LEU A 128 12.77 -2.47 9.52
CA LEU A 128 12.59 -2.86 10.92
C LEU A 128 12.48 -4.35 11.12
N ARG A 129 12.04 -5.08 10.10
CA ARG A 129 11.90 -6.51 10.19
C ARG A 129 13.01 -7.28 9.48
N HIS A 130 13.90 -6.54 8.83
CA HIS A 130 15.08 -7.13 8.22
C HIS A 130 15.95 -7.73 9.31
N GLY A 131 16.42 -8.94 9.09
CA GLY A 131 17.28 -9.57 10.07
C GLY A 131 16.57 -10.18 11.25
N GLN A 132 15.27 -9.99 11.38
CA GLN A 132 14.52 -10.72 12.37
C GLN A 132 14.26 -12.10 11.81
N SER A 133 15.02 -13.05 12.26
CA SER A 133 14.78 -14.40 11.81
C SER A 133 14.05 -15.10 12.92
N SER A 134 13.23 -15.95 12.55
CA SER A 134 12.49 -16.66 13.55
C SER A 134 12.72 -18.12 13.43
#